data_14185d4ea51184cb95d4f4da0355ad6b
#
_entry.id   14185d4ea51184cb95d4f4da0355ad6b
#
_cell.length_a   1.000
_cell.length_b   1.000
_cell.length_c   1.000
_cell.angle_alpha   90.00
_cell.angle_beta   90.00
_cell.angle_gamma   90.00
#
_symmetry.space_group_name_H-M   'P 1'
#
loop_
_entity.id
_entity.type
_entity.pdbx_description
1 polymer ?
#
loop_
_entity_poly.entity_id
_entity_poly.type
_entity_poly.pdbx_seq_one_letter_code
_entity_poly.pdbx_strand_id
1 'polypeptide(L)'
;LYIDSENGALLKACIEVQPRYIKRATRIFVVRQAQNVNLTTQKVVYTISYKPWNGTYYIHHIRGDLYFKMKKKRVLFSNPTLHTWFEMVTCRVDTEHVVRFSRTERIPTHAVFSDMNFKYDERFWEDFNVIPLEEELSRIIEKVALKIEQIDHPEESR
;
A
#
# COMPACT_ATOMS: atom_id res chain seq x y z
N LEU A 1 -9.71 -18.46 4.90
CA LEU A 1 -8.49 -18.91 5.57
C LEU A 1 -7.92 -20.12 4.84
N TYR A 2 -6.61 -20.20 4.74
CA TYR A 2 -5.85 -21.35 4.25
C TYR A 2 -5.00 -21.88 5.39
N ILE A 3 -5.18 -23.14 5.73
CA ILE A 3 -4.55 -23.78 6.87
C ILE A 3 -3.78 -24.98 6.35
N ASP A 4 -2.58 -25.18 6.86
CA ASP A 4 -1.76 -26.34 6.60
C ASP A 4 -2.45 -27.58 7.20
N SER A 5 -2.66 -28.61 6.40
CA SER A 5 -3.35 -29.83 6.82
C SER A 5 -2.51 -30.72 7.73
N GLU A 6 -1.19 -30.56 7.72
CA GLU A 6 -0.28 -31.40 8.49
C GLU A 6 -0.09 -30.87 9.92
N ASN A 7 0.00 -29.57 10.09
CA ASN A 7 0.35 -28.97 11.38
C ASN A 7 -0.67 -27.93 11.89
N GLY A 8 -1.73 -27.63 11.11
CA GLY A 8 -2.77 -26.67 11.47
C GLY A 8 -2.33 -25.20 11.41
N ALA A 9 -1.15 -24.90 10.87
CA ALA A 9 -0.66 -23.52 10.78
C ALA A 9 -1.44 -22.68 9.76
N LEU A 10 -1.64 -21.40 10.07
CA LEU A 10 -2.26 -20.46 9.14
C LEU A 10 -1.25 -20.07 8.05
N LEU A 11 -1.56 -20.41 6.80
CA LEU A 11 -0.73 -20.08 5.62
C LEU A 11 -1.15 -18.78 4.97
N LYS A 12 -2.48 -18.52 4.89
CA LYS A 12 -3.01 -17.31 4.25
C LYS A 12 -4.38 -16.95 4.84
N ALA A 13 -4.59 -15.67 5.05
CA ALA A 13 -5.88 -15.11 5.42
C ALA A 13 -6.30 -14.04 4.39
N CYS A 14 -7.56 -14.07 3.98
CA CYS A 14 -8.19 -12.98 3.25
C CYS A 14 -9.31 -12.43 4.13
N ILE A 15 -9.26 -11.14 4.43
CA ILE A 15 -10.15 -10.46 5.39
C ILE A 15 -10.77 -9.26 4.68
N GLU A 16 -12.09 -9.22 4.60
CA GLU A 16 -12.83 -8.07 4.09
C GLU A 16 -13.49 -7.31 5.24
N VAL A 17 -13.37 -5.99 5.23
CA VAL A 17 -14.03 -5.12 6.22
C VAL A 17 -15.54 -5.16 5.99
N GLN A 18 -16.29 -5.56 7.00
CA GLN A 18 -17.74 -5.65 6.91
C GLN A 18 -18.39 -4.29 6.59
N PRO A 19 -19.47 -4.23 5.80
CA PRO A 19 -20.12 -2.99 5.36
C PRO A 19 -20.48 -2.01 6.50
N ARG A 20 -20.86 -2.54 7.67
CA ARG A 20 -21.18 -1.73 8.85
C ARG A 20 -20.01 -0.88 9.37
N TYR A 21 -18.76 -1.28 9.08
CA TYR A 21 -17.57 -0.57 9.52
C TYR A 21 -16.95 0.31 8.44
N ILE A 22 -17.45 0.29 7.22
CA ILE A 22 -16.89 1.02 6.06
C ILE A 22 -16.81 2.54 6.32
N LYS A 23 -17.81 3.15 6.96
CA LYS A 23 -17.76 4.58 7.32
C LYS A 23 -16.60 4.91 8.27
N ARG A 24 -16.29 4.00 9.20
CA ARG A 24 -15.14 4.15 10.11
C ARG A 24 -13.83 3.98 9.36
N ALA A 25 -13.77 3.04 8.44
CA ALA A 25 -12.61 2.83 7.56
C ALA A 25 -12.28 4.10 6.76
N THR A 26 -13.28 4.83 6.23
CA THR A 26 -13.05 6.09 5.54
C THR A 26 -12.29 7.10 6.41
N ARG A 27 -12.64 7.24 7.68
CA ARG A 27 -11.94 8.18 8.60
C ARG A 27 -10.49 7.76 8.91
N ILE A 28 -10.19 6.47 8.79
CA ILE A 28 -8.84 5.94 9.03
C ILE A 28 -7.96 6.17 7.82
N PHE A 29 -8.48 5.89 6.61
CA PHE A 29 -7.67 5.88 5.37
C PHE A 29 -7.66 7.24 4.65
N VAL A 30 -8.66 8.08 4.84
CA VAL A 30 -8.73 9.40 4.18
C VAL A 30 -8.36 10.48 5.20
N VAL A 31 -7.08 10.73 5.36
CA VAL A 31 -6.55 11.76 6.28
C VAL A 31 -6.70 13.15 5.67
N ARG A 32 -6.45 13.28 4.36
CA ARG A 32 -6.58 14.54 3.60
C ARG A 32 -7.31 14.31 2.29
N GLN A 33 -8.09 15.29 1.88
CA GLN A 33 -8.74 15.31 0.57
C GLN A 33 -8.83 16.74 0.05
N ALA A 34 -8.88 16.92 -1.26
CA ALA A 34 -9.07 18.23 -1.86
C ALA A 34 -10.47 18.79 -1.52
N GLN A 35 -10.60 20.11 -1.39
CA GLN A 35 -11.85 20.77 -0.96
C GLN A 35 -13.06 20.46 -1.84
N ASN A 36 -12.82 20.16 -3.13
CA ASN A 36 -13.85 19.87 -4.12
C ASN A 36 -14.06 18.36 -4.37
N VAL A 37 -13.38 17.50 -3.63
CA VAL A 37 -13.45 16.03 -3.76
C VAL A 37 -13.92 15.43 -2.45
N ASN A 38 -14.84 14.47 -2.53
CA ASN A 38 -15.24 13.64 -1.40
C ASN A 38 -14.95 12.17 -1.72
N LEU A 39 -14.12 11.54 -0.90
CA LEU A 39 -13.79 10.12 -0.98
C LEU A 39 -14.60 9.35 0.07
N THR A 40 -15.26 8.29 -0.37
CA THR A 40 -16.00 7.39 0.51
C THR A 40 -15.53 5.96 0.25
N THR A 41 -15.01 5.30 1.27
CA THR A 41 -14.57 3.91 1.19
C THR A 41 -15.76 3.01 0.84
N GLN A 42 -15.57 2.15 -0.15
CA GLN A 42 -16.55 1.16 -0.60
C GLN A 42 -16.19 -0.24 -0.13
N LYS A 43 -14.92 -0.59 -0.23
CA LYS A 43 -14.41 -1.92 0.09
C LYS A 43 -12.98 -1.83 0.58
N VAL A 44 -12.62 -2.67 1.54
CA VAL A 44 -11.25 -2.86 2.03
C VAL A 44 -11.02 -4.34 2.21
N VAL A 45 -9.99 -4.85 1.56
CA VAL A 45 -9.58 -6.26 1.62
C VAL A 45 -8.13 -6.33 2.04
N TYR A 46 -7.83 -7.19 3.01
CA TYR A 46 -6.48 -7.54 3.38
C TYR A 46 -6.21 -8.98 3.01
N THR A 47 -5.10 -9.22 2.34
CA THR A 47 -4.56 -10.55 2.11
C THR A 47 -3.25 -10.67 2.86
N ILE A 48 -3.16 -11.62 3.79
CA ILE A 48 -2.00 -11.84 4.64
C ILE A 48 -1.51 -13.26 4.38
N SER A 49 -0.23 -13.43 4.09
CA SER A 49 0.40 -14.74 3.96
C SER A 49 1.52 -14.92 4.96
N TYR A 50 1.71 -16.17 5.37
CA TYR A 50 2.69 -16.57 6.36
C TYR A 50 3.66 -17.57 5.73
N LYS A 51 4.91 -17.55 6.19
CA LYS A 51 5.93 -18.55 5.84
C LYS A 51 6.61 -19.10 7.10
N PRO A 52 7.01 -20.37 7.09
CA PRO A 52 7.78 -20.94 8.17
C PRO A 52 9.23 -20.42 8.11
N TRP A 53 9.79 -20.15 9.30
CA TRP A 53 11.18 -19.85 9.52
C TRP A 53 11.59 -20.36 10.91
N ASN A 54 12.61 -21.21 10.97
CA ASN A 54 13.06 -21.84 12.22
C ASN A 54 11.92 -22.45 13.08
N GLY A 55 10.99 -23.19 12.44
CA GLY A 55 9.88 -23.86 13.12
C GLY A 55 8.73 -22.95 13.58
N THR A 56 8.78 -21.65 13.30
CA THR A 56 7.73 -20.67 13.62
C THR A 56 7.21 -20.01 12.35
N TYR A 57 5.91 -19.72 12.28
CA TYR A 57 5.31 -19.03 11.14
C TYR A 57 5.32 -17.52 11.36
N TYR A 58 5.88 -16.79 10.42
CA TYR A 58 5.94 -15.33 10.41
C TYR A 58 5.10 -14.74 9.28
N ILE A 59 4.61 -13.52 9.47
CA ILE A 59 3.98 -12.77 8.40
C ILE A 59 5.03 -12.54 7.31
N HIS A 60 4.75 -13.09 6.12
CA HIS A 60 5.62 -12.94 4.97
C HIS A 60 5.21 -11.77 4.07
N HIS A 61 3.90 -11.66 3.80
CA HIS A 61 3.39 -10.65 2.89
C HIS A 61 2.01 -10.18 3.36
N ILE A 62 1.79 -8.89 3.31
CA ILE A 62 0.48 -8.25 3.51
C ILE A 62 0.18 -7.41 2.29
N ARG A 63 -0.97 -7.64 1.65
CA ARG A 63 -1.55 -6.77 0.64
C ARG A 63 -2.84 -6.18 1.18
N GLY A 64 -2.99 -4.86 1.05
CA GLY A 64 -4.23 -4.15 1.34
C GLY A 64 -4.80 -3.52 0.07
N ASP A 65 -6.00 -3.90 -0.34
CA ASP A 65 -6.74 -3.33 -1.47
C ASP A 65 -7.86 -2.44 -0.95
N LEU A 66 -7.87 -1.17 -1.35
CA LEU A 66 -8.82 -0.16 -0.91
C LEU A 66 -9.55 0.42 -2.11
N TYR A 67 -10.87 0.42 -2.05
CA TYR A 67 -11.74 0.97 -3.09
C TYR A 67 -12.51 2.16 -2.55
N PHE A 68 -12.42 3.29 -3.22
CA PHE A 68 -13.08 4.53 -2.85
C PHE A 68 -14.00 5.00 -3.97
N LYS A 69 -15.18 5.45 -3.61
CA LYS A 69 -16.04 6.24 -4.50
C LYS A 69 -15.63 7.70 -4.40
N MET A 70 -15.28 8.30 -5.52
CA MET A 70 -14.92 9.70 -5.60
C MET A 70 -16.11 10.52 -6.12
N LYS A 71 -16.49 11.55 -5.37
CA LYS A 71 -17.47 12.55 -5.80
C LYS A 71 -16.80 13.90 -5.89
N LYS A 72 -16.87 14.56 -7.07
CA LYS A 72 -16.48 15.96 -7.26
C LYS A 72 -17.66 16.87 -7.03
N LYS A 73 -17.49 17.93 -6.24
CA LYS A 73 -18.48 19.01 -6.16
C LYS A 73 -18.61 19.66 -7.54
N ARG A 74 -19.84 19.96 -7.98
CA ARG A 74 -20.17 20.58 -9.28
C ARG A 74 -20.04 19.70 -10.54
N VAL A 75 -19.79 18.39 -10.39
CA VAL A 75 -19.82 17.44 -11.51
C VAL A 75 -20.93 16.44 -11.27
N LEU A 76 -22.02 16.54 -12.06
CA LEU A 76 -23.24 15.80 -11.80
C LEU A 76 -23.17 14.30 -12.19
N PHE A 77 -22.31 13.91 -13.13
CA PHE A 77 -22.38 12.60 -13.76
C PHE A 77 -21.12 11.71 -13.65
N SER A 78 -20.08 12.15 -12.94
CA SER A 78 -18.86 11.35 -12.80
C SER A 78 -18.59 11.02 -11.34
N ASN A 79 -18.79 9.72 -11.00
CA ASN A 79 -18.46 9.16 -9.70
C ASN A 79 -17.49 7.98 -9.88
N PRO A 80 -16.26 8.20 -10.35
CA PRO A 80 -15.32 7.11 -10.57
C PRO A 80 -14.97 6.40 -9.26
N THR A 81 -14.64 5.12 -9.39
CA THR A 81 -14.04 4.34 -8.30
C THR A 81 -12.53 4.47 -8.40
N LEU A 82 -11.91 4.87 -7.31
CA LEU A 82 -10.47 4.84 -7.14
C LEU A 82 -10.10 3.53 -6.43
N HIS A 83 -9.25 2.73 -7.05
CA HIS A 83 -8.60 1.59 -6.44
C HIS A 83 -7.17 1.97 -6.08
N THR A 84 -6.78 1.73 -4.86
CA THR A 84 -5.40 1.84 -4.41
C THR A 84 -5.04 0.63 -3.58
N TRP A 85 -3.76 0.26 -3.59
CA TRP A 85 -3.27 -0.85 -2.79
C TRP A 85 -1.93 -0.50 -2.15
N PHE A 86 -1.57 -1.26 -1.16
CA PHE A 86 -0.23 -1.26 -0.60
C PHE A 86 0.21 -2.70 -0.35
N GLU A 87 1.51 -2.89 -0.33
CA GLU A 87 2.13 -4.16 -0.03
C GLU A 87 3.23 -3.98 1.01
N MET A 88 3.33 -4.96 1.91
CA MET A 88 4.40 -5.07 2.89
C MET A 88 4.96 -6.47 2.80
N VAL A 89 6.28 -6.59 2.66
CA VAL A 89 6.98 -7.87 2.60
C VAL A 89 8.02 -7.91 3.69
N THR A 90 8.10 -9.05 4.39
CA THR A 90 9.18 -9.32 5.33
C THR A 90 10.42 -9.70 4.54
N CYS A 91 11.40 -8.81 4.51
CA CYS A 91 12.66 -8.99 3.80
C CYS A 91 13.67 -9.78 4.63
N ARG A 92 13.62 -9.62 5.96
CA ARG A 92 14.53 -10.28 6.90
C ARG A 92 13.81 -10.57 8.22
N VAL A 93 14.10 -11.73 8.80
CA VAL A 93 13.69 -12.09 10.16
C VAL A 93 14.95 -12.19 11.01
N ASP A 94 14.99 -11.43 12.10
CA ASP A 94 16.07 -11.45 13.08
C ASP A 94 15.45 -11.75 14.46
N THR A 95 16.00 -12.74 15.14
CA THR A 95 15.55 -13.17 16.48
C THR A 95 16.61 -12.92 17.55
N GLU A 96 17.79 -12.48 17.14
CA GLU A 96 18.88 -12.15 18.05
C GLU A 96 18.87 -10.64 18.31
N HIS A 97 19.14 -10.25 19.55
CA HIS A 97 19.25 -8.85 19.97
C HIS A 97 18.02 -7.98 19.67
N VAL A 98 16.82 -8.57 19.79
CA VAL A 98 15.57 -7.85 19.54
C VAL A 98 15.39 -6.71 20.54
N VAL A 99 15.50 -5.47 20.07
CA VAL A 99 15.30 -4.25 20.87
C VAL A 99 13.97 -3.60 20.50
N ARG A 100 13.25 -3.14 21.50
CA ARG A 100 12.00 -2.42 21.27
C ARG A 100 12.28 -1.02 20.70
N PHE A 101 11.66 -0.68 19.59
CA PHE A 101 11.74 0.67 19.03
C PHE A 101 11.33 1.73 20.05
N SER A 102 12.13 2.77 20.19
CA SER A 102 11.81 3.94 20.98
C SER A 102 10.63 4.71 20.38
N ARG A 103 10.03 5.62 21.13
CA ARG A 103 8.91 6.43 20.63
C ARG A 103 9.29 7.33 19.45
N THR A 104 10.53 7.79 19.40
CA THR A 104 11.06 8.66 18.36
C THR A 104 11.37 7.94 17.06
N GLU A 105 11.60 6.63 17.11
CA GLU A 105 11.88 5.78 15.94
C GLU A 105 10.59 5.29 15.26
N ARG A 106 9.44 5.49 15.88
CA ARG A 106 8.15 5.02 15.34
C ARG A 106 7.48 6.11 14.52
N ILE A 107 6.97 5.72 13.36
CA ILE A 107 6.10 6.58 12.57
C ILE A 107 4.76 6.73 13.30
N PRO A 108 4.28 7.95 13.55
CA PRO A 108 2.96 8.15 14.15
C PRO A 108 1.85 7.52 13.28
N THR A 109 0.84 6.93 13.91
CA THR A 109 -0.25 6.19 13.25
C THR A 109 -1.04 7.02 12.22
N HIS A 110 -1.01 8.35 12.34
CA HIS A 110 -1.70 9.29 11.45
C HIS A 110 -0.73 10.15 10.64
N ALA A 111 0.55 9.74 10.56
CA ALA A 111 1.53 10.46 9.77
C ALA A 111 1.19 10.36 8.27
N VAL A 112 1.37 11.47 7.58
CA VAL A 112 1.29 11.52 6.12
C VAL A 112 2.72 11.47 5.59
N PHE A 113 3.07 10.45 4.82
CA PHE A 113 4.44 10.23 4.34
C PHE A 113 5.01 11.44 3.59
N SER A 114 4.19 12.11 2.78
CA SER A 114 4.60 13.31 2.04
C SER A 114 5.00 14.49 2.93
N ASP A 115 4.58 14.50 4.20
CA ASP A 115 4.93 15.56 5.15
C ASP A 115 6.20 15.23 5.95
N MET A 116 6.71 14.00 5.81
CA MET A 116 7.88 13.52 6.52
C MET A 116 9.12 13.70 5.65
N ASN A 117 10.10 14.39 6.19
CA ASN A 117 11.34 14.70 5.47
C ASN A 117 12.32 13.53 5.57
N PHE A 118 12.04 12.44 4.85
CA PHE A 118 12.96 11.30 4.76
C PHE A 118 14.07 11.61 3.74
N LYS A 119 15.31 11.37 4.14
CA LYS A 119 16.41 11.31 3.17
C LYS A 119 16.35 9.95 2.49
N TYR A 120 16.25 9.95 1.17
CA TYR A 120 16.39 8.73 0.39
C TYR A 120 17.82 8.20 0.52
N ASP A 121 17.97 6.95 0.90
CA ASP A 121 19.25 6.24 0.96
C ASP A 121 19.23 5.12 -0.08
N GLU A 122 19.91 5.34 -1.20
CA GLU A 122 19.97 4.42 -2.32
C GLU A 122 20.59 3.09 -1.91
N ARG A 123 21.66 3.12 -1.10
CA ARG A 123 22.36 1.91 -0.65
C ARG A 123 21.52 1.04 0.26
N PHE A 124 20.64 1.66 1.06
CA PHE A 124 19.71 0.91 1.91
C PHE A 124 18.69 0.14 1.07
N TRP A 125 18.26 0.70 -0.07
CA TRP A 125 17.21 0.09 -0.88
C TRP A 125 17.71 -0.93 -1.91
N GLU A 126 19.01 -0.96 -2.24
CA GLU A 126 19.60 -1.90 -3.20
C GLU A 126 19.27 -3.36 -2.88
N ASP A 127 19.35 -3.74 -1.60
CA ASP A 127 19.12 -5.11 -1.13
C ASP A 127 17.66 -5.44 -0.79
N PHE A 128 16.75 -4.45 -0.82
CA PHE A 128 15.36 -4.60 -0.37
C PHE A 128 14.31 -4.57 -1.48
N ASN A 129 14.70 -4.53 -2.73
CA ASN A 129 13.79 -4.58 -3.89
C ASN A 129 13.27 -6.01 -4.14
N VAL A 130 12.40 -6.50 -3.25
CA VAL A 130 11.93 -7.90 -3.25
C VAL A 130 10.58 -8.07 -3.94
N ILE A 131 9.85 -6.98 -4.19
CA ILE A 131 8.54 -7.03 -4.86
C ILE A 131 8.72 -6.48 -6.27
N PRO A 132 8.59 -7.32 -7.32
CA PRO A 132 8.54 -6.81 -8.68
C PRO A 132 7.28 -5.96 -8.86
N LEU A 133 7.40 -4.86 -9.60
CA LEU A 133 6.25 -4.05 -10.01
C LEU A 133 5.28 -4.91 -10.81
N GLU A 134 3.98 -4.73 -10.56
CA GLU A 134 2.95 -5.31 -11.42
C GLU A 134 3.17 -4.80 -12.86
N GLU A 135 3.02 -5.68 -13.85
CA GLU A 135 3.27 -5.36 -15.27
C GLU A 135 2.47 -4.14 -15.73
N GLU A 136 1.23 -4.03 -15.27
CA GLU A 136 0.34 -2.90 -15.56
C GLU A 136 0.87 -1.58 -14.98
N LEU A 137 1.42 -1.60 -13.78
CA LEU A 137 2.02 -0.43 -13.13
C LEU A 137 3.32 -0.01 -13.83
N SER A 138 4.15 -0.96 -14.22
CA SER A 138 5.37 -0.69 -15.02
C SER A 138 5.03 0.05 -16.31
N ARG A 139 4.01 -0.41 -17.05
CA ARG A 139 3.53 0.25 -18.28
C ARG A 139 2.97 1.65 -18.04
N ILE A 140 2.33 1.89 -16.89
CA ILE A 140 1.83 3.23 -16.54
C ILE A 140 3.00 4.16 -16.23
N ILE A 141 3.99 3.69 -15.48
CA ILE A 141 5.20 4.48 -15.15
C ILE A 141 5.95 4.86 -16.43
N GLU A 142 6.15 3.91 -17.35
CA GLU A 142 6.78 4.18 -18.65
C GLU A 142 6.01 5.25 -19.46
N LYS A 143 4.69 5.15 -19.53
CA LYS A 143 3.85 6.15 -20.22
C LYS A 143 3.92 7.53 -19.57
N VAL A 144 4.01 7.60 -18.25
CA VAL A 144 4.16 8.87 -17.52
C VAL A 144 5.54 9.46 -17.75
N ALA A 145 6.60 8.64 -17.69
CA ALA A 145 7.97 9.06 -17.96
C ALA A 145 8.10 9.64 -19.38
N LEU A 146 7.59 8.96 -20.39
CA LEU A 146 7.58 9.44 -21.79
C LEU A 146 6.82 10.78 -21.94
N LYS A 147 5.71 10.96 -21.23
CA LYS A 147 4.97 12.24 -21.26
C LYS A 147 5.73 13.37 -20.60
N ILE A 148 6.46 13.12 -19.52
CA ILE A 148 7.30 14.13 -18.85
C ILE A 148 8.43 14.53 -19.79
N GLU A 149 9.10 13.56 -20.41
CA GLU A 149 10.17 13.81 -21.37
C GLU A 149 9.71 14.66 -22.58
N GLN A 150 8.50 14.39 -23.11
CA GLN A 150 7.88 15.21 -24.18
C GLN A 150 7.53 16.64 -23.75
N ILE A 151 7.26 16.87 -22.46
CA ILE A 151 6.99 18.21 -21.93
C ILE A 151 8.30 18.97 -21.73
N ASP A 152 9.35 18.30 -21.28
CA ASP A 152 10.66 18.91 -21.01
C ASP A 152 11.46 19.17 -22.32
N HIS A 153 11.17 18.43 -23.41
CA HIS A 153 11.82 18.56 -24.72
C HIS A 153 10.80 18.70 -25.86
N PRO A 154 10.04 19.80 -25.95
CA PRO A 154 8.98 19.96 -26.95
C PRO A 154 9.46 20.16 -28.40
N GLU A 155 10.76 20.30 -28.65
CA GLU A 155 11.31 20.65 -29.97
C GLU A 155 11.75 19.46 -30.84
N GLU A 156 11.83 18.24 -30.31
CA GLU A 156 12.29 17.07 -31.09
C GLU A 156 11.17 16.24 -31.77
N SER A 157 9.92 16.67 -31.68
CA SER A 157 8.77 15.92 -32.25
C SER A 157 8.09 16.63 -33.44
N ARG A 158 8.89 17.26 -34.34
CA ARG A 158 8.41 17.77 -35.65
C ARG A 158 9.07 17.05 -36.80
#